data_7118157aa52db2fd178aa3ff71d3afb7
#
_entry.id   7118157aa52db2fd178aa3ff71d3afb7
#
_cell.length_a   1.000
_cell.length_b   1.000
_cell.length_c   1.000
_cell.angle_alpha   90.00
_cell.angle_beta   90.00
_cell.angle_gamma   90.00
#
_symmetry.space_group_name_H-M   'P 1'
#
loop_
_entity.id
_entity.type
_entity.pdbx_description
1 polymer ?
#
loop_
_entity_poly.entity_id
_entity_poly.type
_entity_poly.pdbx_seq_one_letter_code
_entity_poly.pdbx_strand_id
1 'polypeptide(L)'
;VYCPWAEAAIDQLIEEYGTDNVVYIAYHYTDELEIAEGSARWASYYGNEGTPNMYFDGLQNVLGGWEGCYDAYLAELQSRWANSSPIRLELIGGIVDTEGYISANVTLEGDIPAGMTVRFAVIENDIILNRHYNGVLRDLLAEETLSISQQGETVTLDRTFPVEEGWNYENMGVVVFVQNDNTHEVLQAAYFDASDSEYLVSFTSSGTVAISEADQPYDFYALVENVGPNDDTYTITMNTDELPEGWNATFTIGEDVYESEAEIDLASGEQVLLTINYNPNNVPGQGDVYLELVSHAEPRLQKSMSFRLISDVEVLIVDDALNTDATLYETVLTEDETIWGTWEVLRGGNIDSDEIANIPTVLWITGSDDRETITEDDQMELITYLENGGSLLLTGHNIGGDIAATEFYTDFLGARYRFNNFGQTTLNGIEGNPIGDGLVLEIEHDSPDVVMMQDDVDGLEPVFQYGAVPNLYAALAHAADTYRTVYFSVSLDQVSDPDSRESALLRSLRWLRGESTNIDPVEQTSIATVSHYQLAQNVPNPFNPRTTIAYALPEQSRVSIHIYNSSGQLIRTLVNKTQNAGTYHVQWDGTDSEHHEVASGIYLYKLVTDKETHIKSMVLLR
;
A
#
# COMPACT_ATOMS: atom_id res chain seq x y z
N VAL A 1 -27.52 4.52 -32.11
CA VAL A 1 -28.21 5.36 -33.13
C VAL A 1 -28.74 6.64 -32.52
N TYR A 2 -29.15 6.66 -31.25
CA TYR A 2 -29.77 7.82 -30.60
C TYR A 2 -28.82 8.63 -29.69
N CYS A 3 -27.66 8.13 -29.32
CA CYS A 3 -26.69 8.82 -28.47
C CYS A 3 -26.16 10.14 -29.04
N PRO A 4 -25.84 10.28 -30.34
CA PRO A 4 -25.32 11.52 -30.89
C PRO A 4 -26.23 12.76 -30.70
N TRP A 5 -27.56 12.56 -30.71
CA TRP A 5 -28.48 13.64 -30.46
C TRP A 5 -28.51 14.07 -28.98
N ALA A 6 -28.38 13.10 -28.07
CA ALA A 6 -28.30 13.35 -26.65
C ALA A 6 -27.03 14.11 -26.30
N GLU A 7 -25.88 13.67 -26.83
CA GLU A 7 -24.57 14.31 -26.64
C GLU A 7 -24.60 15.77 -27.15
N ALA A 8 -25.05 15.99 -28.38
CA ALA A 8 -25.13 17.33 -28.95
C ALA A 8 -26.05 18.28 -28.13
N ALA A 9 -27.11 17.74 -27.52
CA ALA A 9 -28.00 18.55 -26.67
C ALA A 9 -27.32 18.92 -25.35
N ILE A 10 -26.49 18.04 -24.78
CA ILE A 10 -25.73 18.32 -23.56
C ILE A 10 -24.61 19.30 -23.83
N ASP A 11 -23.84 19.10 -24.90
CA ASP A 11 -22.77 20.03 -25.31
C ASP A 11 -23.36 21.44 -25.49
N GLN A 12 -24.54 21.58 -26.11
CA GLN A 12 -25.21 22.85 -26.25
C GLN A 12 -25.62 23.44 -24.89
N LEU A 13 -26.10 22.63 -23.93
CA LEU A 13 -26.43 23.11 -22.59
C LEU A 13 -25.21 23.63 -21.85
N ILE A 14 -24.07 22.93 -21.97
CA ILE A 14 -22.82 23.36 -21.35
C ILE A 14 -22.29 24.63 -22.00
N GLU A 15 -22.35 24.73 -23.34
CA GLU A 15 -21.95 25.94 -24.07
C GLU A 15 -22.81 27.18 -23.67
N GLU A 16 -24.13 27.00 -23.47
CA GLU A 16 -25.02 28.09 -23.10
C GLU A 16 -24.94 28.50 -21.62
N TYR A 17 -24.77 27.55 -20.72
CA TYR A 17 -24.92 27.79 -19.27
C TYR A 17 -23.61 27.65 -18.48
N GLY A 18 -22.55 27.10 -19.06
CA GLY A 18 -21.25 26.91 -18.46
C GLY A 18 -21.19 25.75 -17.44
N THR A 19 -19.97 25.29 -17.16
CA THR A 19 -19.70 24.20 -16.21
C THR A 19 -19.98 24.57 -14.76
N ASP A 20 -20.08 25.85 -14.43
CA ASP A 20 -20.53 26.32 -13.11
C ASP A 20 -22.00 26.00 -12.83
N ASN A 21 -22.80 25.81 -13.87
CA ASN A 21 -24.25 25.59 -13.76
C ASN A 21 -24.69 24.21 -14.26
N VAL A 22 -23.91 23.58 -15.13
CA VAL A 22 -24.26 22.30 -15.74
C VAL A 22 -23.01 21.43 -15.77
N VAL A 23 -23.01 20.37 -14.95
CA VAL A 23 -21.96 19.35 -14.92
C VAL A 23 -22.56 18.03 -15.34
N TYR A 24 -21.85 17.24 -16.16
CA TYR A 24 -22.36 15.93 -16.50
C TYR A 24 -21.28 14.85 -16.52
N ILE A 25 -21.70 13.60 -16.34
CA ILE A 25 -20.87 12.41 -16.37
C ILE A 25 -21.48 11.43 -17.37
N ALA A 26 -20.72 11.05 -18.40
CA ALA A 26 -21.11 10.07 -19.39
C ALA A 26 -20.66 8.67 -19.00
N TYR A 27 -21.60 7.83 -18.58
CA TYR A 27 -21.39 6.41 -18.33
C TYR A 27 -21.49 5.64 -19.65
N HIS A 28 -20.40 5.06 -20.10
CA HIS A 28 -20.37 4.22 -21.29
C HIS A 28 -20.73 2.77 -20.97
N TYR A 29 -21.37 2.09 -21.92
CA TYR A 29 -21.80 0.69 -21.78
C TYR A 29 -21.67 -0.06 -23.11
N THR A 30 -21.00 -1.20 -23.10
CA THR A 30 -20.75 -2.08 -24.26
C THR A 30 -19.95 -1.45 -25.40
N ASP A 31 -19.09 -0.48 -25.11
CA ASP A 31 -18.15 0.13 -26.05
C ASP A 31 -16.74 0.24 -25.43
N GLU A 32 -15.80 0.78 -26.20
CA GLU A 32 -14.38 0.90 -25.81
C GLU A 32 -14.08 1.95 -24.73
N LEU A 33 -15.07 2.70 -24.28
CA LEU A 33 -15.00 3.70 -23.21
C LEU A 33 -15.67 3.19 -21.92
N GLU A 34 -16.16 1.94 -21.89
CA GLU A 34 -16.78 1.33 -20.73
C GLU A 34 -15.75 1.06 -19.63
N ILE A 35 -16.09 1.42 -18.38
CA ILE A 35 -15.38 0.97 -17.18
C ILE A 35 -16.32 0.13 -16.29
N ALA A 36 -15.76 -0.82 -15.55
CA ALA A 36 -16.53 -1.79 -14.76
C ALA A 36 -17.40 -1.11 -13.69
N GLU A 37 -16.86 -0.12 -12.99
CA GLU A 37 -17.53 0.66 -11.94
C GLU A 37 -18.69 1.46 -12.51
N GLY A 38 -18.50 2.08 -13.67
CA GLY A 38 -19.54 2.83 -14.39
C GLY A 38 -20.70 1.93 -14.79
N SER A 39 -20.41 0.76 -15.34
CA SER A 39 -21.41 -0.24 -15.72
C SER A 39 -22.15 -0.81 -14.51
N ALA A 40 -21.43 -1.09 -13.41
CA ALA A 40 -22.03 -1.55 -12.16
C ALA A 40 -22.97 -0.51 -11.57
N ARG A 41 -22.58 0.77 -11.56
CA ARG A 41 -23.39 1.88 -11.07
C ARG A 41 -24.65 2.07 -11.93
N TRP A 42 -24.50 2.07 -13.26
CA TRP A 42 -25.64 2.18 -14.17
C TRP A 42 -26.63 1.02 -14.00
N ALA A 43 -26.15 -0.22 -13.88
CA ALA A 43 -27.00 -1.40 -13.77
C ALA A 43 -27.70 -1.53 -12.41
N SER A 44 -26.97 -1.30 -11.31
CA SER A 44 -27.47 -1.57 -9.95
C SER A 44 -28.11 -0.35 -9.29
N TYR A 45 -27.61 0.85 -9.57
CA TYR A 45 -28.07 2.08 -8.92
C TYR A 45 -29.19 2.77 -9.70
N TYR A 46 -29.11 2.85 -11.05
CA TYR A 46 -30.09 3.50 -11.91
C TYR A 46 -31.07 2.55 -12.62
N GLY A 47 -30.90 1.24 -12.52
CA GLY A 47 -31.90 0.24 -12.91
C GLY A 47 -31.95 -0.15 -14.38
N ASN A 48 -30.97 0.22 -15.21
CA ASN A 48 -30.74 -0.28 -16.58
C ASN A 48 -32.00 -0.20 -17.51
N GLU A 49 -32.52 1.00 -17.74
CA GLU A 49 -33.71 1.20 -18.59
C GLU A 49 -33.42 1.36 -20.10
N GLY A 50 -32.14 1.28 -20.51
CA GLY A 50 -31.69 1.46 -21.91
C GLY A 50 -30.84 2.70 -22.10
N THR A 51 -30.27 2.85 -23.33
CA THR A 51 -29.37 3.96 -23.69
C THR A 51 -29.82 4.68 -24.96
N PRO A 52 -29.60 6.01 -25.07
CA PRO A 52 -29.17 6.93 -24.02
C PRO A 52 -30.26 7.15 -22.98
N ASN A 53 -29.87 7.35 -21.72
CA ASN A 53 -30.78 7.71 -20.63
C ASN A 53 -30.11 8.79 -19.80
N MET A 54 -30.70 10.00 -19.77
CA MET A 54 -30.17 11.15 -19.06
C MET A 54 -30.89 11.33 -17.73
N TYR A 55 -30.14 11.34 -16.63
CA TYR A 55 -30.65 11.63 -15.29
C TYR A 55 -30.27 13.05 -14.88
N PHE A 56 -31.26 13.83 -14.41
CA PHE A 56 -31.08 15.17 -13.89
C PHE A 56 -31.13 15.12 -12.36
N ASP A 57 -30.04 15.50 -11.72
CA ASP A 57 -29.82 15.40 -10.27
C ASP A 57 -30.23 14.03 -9.68
N GLY A 58 -30.10 12.96 -10.45
CA GLY A 58 -30.40 11.59 -10.02
C GLY A 58 -31.88 11.23 -9.88
N LEU A 59 -32.82 12.20 -10.03
CA LEU A 59 -34.24 11.99 -9.79
C LEU A 59 -35.07 11.82 -11.06
N GLN A 60 -34.85 12.68 -12.04
CA GLN A 60 -35.64 12.71 -13.25
C GLN A 60 -34.85 12.19 -14.43
N ASN A 61 -35.47 11.41 -15.30
CA ASN A 61 -34.78 10.89 -16.47
C ASN A 61 -35.52 11.16 -17.77
N VAL A 62 -34.73 11.36 -18.82
CA VAL A 62 -35.22 11.40 -20.20
C VAL A 62 -34.58 10.22 -20.95
N LEU A 63 -35.40 9.25 -21.31
CA LEU A 63 -34.99 8.08 -22.04
C LEU A 63 -34.98 8.31 -23.55
N GLY A 64 -33.89 8.03 -24.22
CA GLY A 64 -33.68 8.21 -25.65
C GLY A 64 -33.12 9.59 -26.02
N GLY A 65 -32.58 9.68 -27.24
CA GLY A 65 -32.13 10.91 -27.87
C GLY A 65 -32.74 11.02 -29.25
N TRP A 66 -33.24 12.20 -29.63
CA TRP A 66 -33.86 12.47 -30.93
C TRP A 66 -33.51 13.90 -31.38
N GLU A 67 -33.72 14.18 -32.64
CA GLU A 67 -33.50 15.53 -33.16
C GLU A 67 -34.40 16.53 -32.42
N GLY A 68 -33.78 17.50 -31.71
CA GLY A 68 -34.48 18.50 -30.89
C GLY A 68 -34.74 18.03 -29.43
N CYS A 69 -34.11 17.00 -28.90
CA CYS A 69 -34.21 16.60 -27.49
C CYS A 69 -33.67 17.67 -26.52
N TYR A 70 -32.96 18.69 -27.01
CA TYR A 70 -32.46 19.82 -26.25
C TYR A 70 -33.55 20.49 -25.39
N ASP A 71 -34.72 20.80 -25.98
CA ASP A 71 -35.82 21.45 -25.24
C ASP A 71 -36.32 20.59 -24.06
N ALA A 72 -36.33 19.26 -24.22
CA ALA A 72 -36.72 18.36 -23.14
C ALA A 72 -35.69 18.35 -22.02
N TYR A 73 -34.41 18.31 -22.36
CA TYR A 73 -33.30 18.35 -21.38
C TYR A 73 -33.27 19.69 -20.64
N LEU A 74 -33.42 20.81 -21.36
CA LEU A 74 -33.50 22.14 -20.77
C LEU A 74 -34.68 22.28 -19.80
N ALA A 75 -35.83 21.73 -20.12
CA ALA A 75 -37.02 21.80 -19.25
C ALA A 75 -36.78 21.08 -17.91
N GLU A 76 -36.15 19.88 -17.95
CA GLU A 76 -35.80 19.16 -16.74
C GLU A 76 -34.72 19.89 -15.92
N LEU A 77 -33.69 20.40 -16.56
CA LEU A 77 -32.63 21.18 -15.91
C LEU A 77 -33.21 22.44 -15.23
N GLN A 78 -34.06 23.20 -15.92
CA GLN A 78 -34.70 24.39 -15.37
C GLN A 78 -35.63 24.06 -14.19
N SER A 79 -36.28 22.90 -14.18
CA SER A 79 -37.09 22.45 -13.06
C SER A 79 -36.25 22.27 -11.77
N ARG A 80 -34.97 21.93 -11.91
CA ARG A 80 -34.03 21.75 -10.80
C ARG A 80 -33.43 23.07 -10.33
N TRP A 81 -33.13 24.01 -11.20
CA TRP A 81 -32.56 25.32 -10.84
C TRP A 81 -33.41 26.15 -9.88
N ALA A 82 -34.70 25.85 -9.76
CA ALA A 82 -35.58 26.51 -8.78
C ALA A 82 -35.25 26.14 -7.32
N ASN A 83 -34.47 25.08 -7.10
CA ASN A 83 -34.12 24.58 -5.77
C ASN A 83 -32.74 25.09 -5.40
N SER A 84 -32.60 25.81 -4.27
CA SER A 84 -31.31 26.16 -3.72
C SER A 84 -30.69 24.94 -3.02
N SER A 85 -29.41 24.70 -3.26
CA SER A 85 -28.69 23.66 -2.53
C SER A 85 -28.39 24.09 -1.08
N PRO A 86 -28.58 23.21 -0.10
CA PRO A 86 -28.12 23.42 1.28
C PRO A 86 -26.63 23.13 1.46
N ILE A 87 -25.88 22.87 0.38
CA ILE A 87 -24.48 22.46 0.40
C ILE A 87 -23.68 23.37 -0.52
N ARG A 88 -22.51 23.81 -0.07
CA ARG A 88 -21.49 24.46 -0.89
C ARG A 88 -20.31 23.52 -1.07
N LEU A 89 -19.86 23.38 -2.31
CA LEU A 89 -18.65 22.65 -2.70
C LEU A 89 -17.61 23.63 -3.21
N GLU A 90 -16.39 23.53 -2.68
CA GLU A 90 -15.21 24.24 -3.18
C GLU A 90 -14.14 23.19 -3.49
N LEU A 91 -13.66 23.17 -4.73
CA LEU A 91 -12.72 22.18 -5.22
C LEU A 91 -11.37 22.81 -5.48
N ILE A 92 -10.32 22.07 -5.16
CA ILE A 92 -8.94 22.35 -5.53
C ILE A 92 -8.32 21.04 -5.97
N GLY A 93 -7.56 21.05 -7.05
CA GLY A 93 -6.96 19.85 -7.56
C GLY A 93 -5.89 20.14 -8.61
N GLY A 94 -5.37 19.11 -9.21
CA GLY A 94 -4.39 19.19 -10.28
C GLY A 94 -3.97 17.82 -10.76
N ILE A 95 -3.27 17.81 -11.88
CA ILE A 95 -2.62 16.61 -12.42
C ILE A 95 -1.15 16.96 -12.65
N VAL A 96 -0.25 16.14 -12.12
CA VAL A 96 1.18 16.24 -12.32
C VAL A 96 1.69 14.89 -12.77
N ASP A 97 2.36 14.82 -13.89
CA ASP A 97 2.87 13.59 -14.52
C ASP A 97 1.75 12.55 -14.74
N THR A 98 1.75 11.49 -13.93
CA THR A 98 0.76 10.40 -13.99
C THR A 98 -0.13 10.33 -12.77
N GLU A 99 -0.12 11.35 -11.92
CA GLU A 99 -0.92 11.40 -10.70
C GLU A 99 -1.83 12.63 -10.67
N GLY A 100 -3.11 12.41 -10.42
CA GLY A 100 -4.09 13.45 -10.17
C GLY A 100 -4.44 13.51 -8.69
N TYR A 101 -4.79 14.72 -8.20
CA TYR A 101 -5.34 14.90 -6.87
C TYR A 101 -6.53 15.85 -6.91
N ILE A 102 -7.46 15.67 -5.98
CA ILE A 102 -8.62 16.52 -5.76
C ILE A 102 -8.91 16.65 -4.28
N SER A 103 -9.10 17.88 -3.81
CA SER A 103 -9.55 18.23 -2.47
C SER A 103 -10.90 18.92 -2.55
N ALA A 104 -11.88 18.41 -1.82
CA ALA A 104 -13.23 18.95 -1.80
C ALA A 104 -13.60 19.45 -0.40
N ASN A 105 -13.85 20.76 -0.26
CA ASN A 105 -14.48 21.32 0.93
C ASN A 105 -16.00 21.25 0.77
N VAL A 106 -16.64 20.48 1.64
CA VAL A 106 -18.09 20.34 1.71
C VAL A 106 -18.60 21.13 2.90
N THR A 107 -19.31 22.22 2.68
CA THR A 107 -19.85 23.09 3.74
C THR A 107 -21.37 23.01 3.77
N LEU A 108 -21.96 22.78 4.95
CA LEU A 108 -23.43 22.82 5.10
C LEU A 108 -23.90 24.26 5.27
N GLU A 109 -24.76 24.71 4.35
CA GLU A 109 -25.44 26.02 4.38
C GLU A 109 -26.90 25.91 4.87
N GLY A 110 -27.39 24.69 5.05
CA GLY A 110 -28.72 24.38 5.55
C GLY A 110 -28.88 22.95 6.02
N ASP A 111 -30.11 22.58 6.37
CA ASP A 111 -30.45 21.22 6.80
C ASP A 111 -30.36 20.25 5.61
N ILE A 112 -29.78 19.07 5.83
CA ILE A 112 -29.67 18.00 4.84
C ILE A 112 -30.40 16.72 5.31
N PRO A 113 -30.91 15.90 4.36
CA PRO A 113 -31.43 14.58 4.68
C PRO A 113 -30.33 13.65 5.19
N ALA A 114 -30.69 12.60 5.93
CA ALA A 114 -29.77 11.53 6.26
C ALA A 114 -29.42 10.66 5.04
N GLY A 115 -28.23 10.03 5.05
CA GLY A 115 -27.78 9.14 3.98
C GLY A 115 -27.18 9.89 2.80
N MET A 116 -26.48 10.98 3.06
CA MET A 116 -25.72 11.73 2.07
C MET A 116 -24.33 11.15 1.90
N THR A 117 -23.91 10.93 0.66
CA THR A 117 -22.61 10.44 0.27
C THR A 117 -21.95 11.40 -0.72
N VAL A 118 -20.69 11.72 -0.47
CA VAL A 118 -19.85 12.51 -1.38
C VAL A 118 -19.16 11.54 -2.34
N ARG A 119 -19.26 11.83 -3.63
CA ARG A 119 -18.72 11.01 -4.71
C ARG A 119 -17.82 11.80 -5.62
N PHE A 120 -16.81 11.12 -6.15
CA PHE A 120 -15.77 11.68 -6.99
C PHE A 120 -15.72 10.88 -8.28
N ALA A 121 -15.92 11.55 -9.41
CA ALA A 121 -15.85 10.95 -10.74
C ALA A 121 -14.76 11.65 -11.55
N VAL A 122 -13.73 10.93 -11.93
CA VAL A 122 -12.71 11.40 -12.88
C VAL A 122 -13.30 11.28 -14.28
N ILE A 123 -13.28 12.36 -15.03
CA ILE A 123 -13.82 12.42 -16.41
C ILE A 123 -12.77 12.94 -17.38
N GLU A 124 -12.92 12.59 -18.64
CA GLU A 124 -12.14 13.12 -19.75
C GLU A 124 -13.06 13.70 -20.82
N ASN A 125 -12.68 14.86 -21.32
CA ASN A 125 -13.34 15.57 -22.41
C ASN A 125 -12.54 15.42 -23.71
N ASP A 126 -13.08 15.87 -24.82
CA ASP A 126 -12.42 15.95 -26.13
C ASP A 126 -11.84 14.62 -26.63
N ILE A 127 -12.43 13.49 -26.26
CA ILE A 127 -11.99 12.18 -26.76
C ILE A 127 -12.46 12.03 -28.20
N ILE A 128 -11.53 11.82 -29.12
CA ILE A 128 -11.79 11.64 -30.55
C ILE A 128 -11.56 10.19 -30.94
N LEU A 129 -12.61 9.42 -31.14
CA LEU A 129 -12.59 8.08 -31.70
C LEU A 129 -13.30 8.07 -33.06
N ASN A 130 -14.46 7.45 -33.16
CA ASN A 130 -15.32 7.52 -34.35
C ASN A 130 -16.18 8.81 -34.40
N ARG A 131 -16.23 9.55 -33.32
CA ARG A 131 -16.86 10.84 -33.08
C ARG A 131 -16.21 11.53 -31.89
N HIS A 132 -16.70 12.69 -31.52
CA HIS A 132 -16.29 13.47 -30.37
C HIS A 132 -17.11 13.08 -29.14
N TYR A 133 -16.44 12.92 -27.98
CA TYR A 133 -17.06 12.56 -26.71
C TYR A 133 -16.55 13.49 -25.62
N ASN A 134 -17.46 13.92 -24.73
CA ASN A 134 -17.19 14.75 -23.56
C ASN A 134 -17.73 14.08 -22.29
N GLY A 135 -17.17 14.45 -21.13
CA GLY A 135 -17.61 13.99 -19.82
C GLY A 135 -17.49 12.49 -19.61
N VAL A 136 -16.63 11.82 -20.36
CA VAL A 136 -16.47 10.36 -20.31
C VAL A 136 -15.89 9.95 -18.97
N LEU A 137 -16.62 9.13 -18.23
CA LEU A 137 -16.15 8.58 -16.96
C LEU A 137 -14.92 7.69 -17.17
N ARG A 138 -13.84 8.04 -16.49
CA ARG A 138 -12.57 7.29 -16.46
C ARG A 138 -12.37 6.50 -15.19
N ASP A 139 -12.80 7.06 -14.05
CA ASP A 139 -12.69 6.40 -12.75
C ASP A 139 -13.76 6.89 -11.78
N LEU A 140 -14.15 6.05 -10.82
CA LEU A 140 -14.96 6.42 -9.66
C LEU A 140 -14.12 6.20 -8.40
N LEU A 141 -13.63 7.30 -7.83
CA LEU A 141 -12.80 7.24 -6.63
C LEU A 141 -13.63 6.84 -5.40
N ALA A 142 -12.94 6.46 -4.34
CA ALA A 142 -13.57 6.07 -3.08
C ALA A 142 -14.58 7.11 -2.60
N GLU A 143 -15.82 6.71 -2.40
CA GLU A 143 -16.90 7.55 -1.91
C GLU A 143 -16.83 7.71 -0.37
N GLU A 144 -17.42 8.79 0.17
CA GLU A 144 -17.41 9.08 1.59
C GLU A 144 -18.80 9.43 2.09
N THR A 145 -19.27 8.76 3.14
CA THR A 145 -20.52 9.17 3.82
C THR A 145 -20.30 10.49 4.54
N LEU A 146 -21.16 11.47 4.28
CA LEU A 146 -21.02 12.81 4.85
C LEU A 146 -21.20 12.78 6.38
N SER A 147 -20.15 13.14 7.10
CA SER A 147 -20.05 13.05 8.56
C SER A 147 -20.55 14.29 9.30
N ILE A 148 -20.73 15.43 8.60
CA ILE A 148 -21.24 16.70 9.14
C ILE A 148 -22.77 16.74 9.06
N SER A 149 -23.41 17.43 10.01
CA SER A 149 -24.88 17.47 10.13
C SER A 149 -25.46 18.81 10.53
N GLN A 150 -24.63 19.80 10.87
CA GLN A 150 -25.08 21.11 11.33
C GLN A 150 -24.67 22.22 10.35
N GLN A 151 -25.55 23.20 10.18
CA GLN A 151 -25.25 24.37 9.36
C GLN A 151 -23.96 25.07 9.83
N GLY A 152 -23.07 25.38 8.88
CA GLY A 152 -21.77 26.01 9.10
C GLY A 152 -20.63 25.01 9.33
N GLU A 153 -20.91 23.72 9.47
CA GLU A 153 -19.85 22.70 9.52
C GLU A 153 -19.26 22.50 8.12
N THR A 154 -17.95 22.27 8.07
CA THR A 154 -17.20 21.93 6.86
C THR A 154 -16.39 20.67 7.08
N VAL A 155 -16.34 19.82 6.08
CA VAL A 155 -15.39 18.69 6.01
C VAL A 155 -14.58 18.81 4.73
N THR A 156 -13.28 18.52 4.82
CA THR A 156 -12.40 18.42 3.67
C THR A 156 -12.16 16.95 3.35
N LEU A 157 -12.29 16.59 2.09
CA LEU A 157 -12.12 15.23 1.59
C LEU A 157 -11.11 15.24 0.45
N ASP A 158 -10.02 14.50 0.64
CA ASP A 158 -8.91 14.43 -0.31
C ASP A 158 -8.90 13.08 -1.01
N ARG A 159 -8.60 13.07 -2.32
CA ARG A 159 -8.44 11.86 -3.14
C ARG A 159 -7.28 12.05 -4.10
N THR A 160 -6.54 10.96 -4.34
CA THR A 160 -5.59 10.86 -5.45
C THR A 160 -6.08 9.80 -6.44
N PHE A 161 -5.61 9.89 -7.68
CA PHE A 161 -5.94 8.93 -8.73
C PHE A 161 -4.81 8.83 -9.75
N PRO A 162 -4.55 7.64 -10.30
CA PRO A 162 -3.60 7.49 -11.39
C PRO A 162 -4.17 8.06 -12.69
N VAL A 163 -3.30 8.61 -13.53
CA VAL A 163 -3.61 8.93 -14.93
C VAL A 163 -3.07 7.82 -15.80
N GLU A 164 -3.95 7.02 -16.38
CA GLU A 164 -3.56 5.85 -17.15
C GLU A 164 -2.97 6.21 -18.53
N GLU A 165 -2.14 5.33 -19.07
CA GLU A 165 -1.59 5.49 -20.41
C GLU A 165 -2.70 5.63 -21.46
N GLY A 166 -2.61 6.71 -22.26
CA GLY A 166 -3.59 7.03 -23.29
C GLY A 166 -4.70 8.00 -22.87
N TRP A 167 -4.76 8.41 -21.61
CA TRP A 167 -5.61 9.52 -21.19
C TRP A 167 -4.92 10.85 -21.48
N ASN A 168 -5.70 11.85 -21.92
CA ASN A 168 -5.18 13.18 -22.14
C ASN A 168 -5.40 14.05 -20.90
N TYR A 169 -4.37 14.21 -20.07
CA TYR A 169 -4.44 14.96 -18.81
C TYR A 169 -4.92 16.41 -18.97
N GLU A 170 -4.66 17.06 -20.13
CA GLU A 170 -5.11 18.43 -20.41
C GLU A 170 -6.64 18.53 -20.55
N ASN A 171 -7.31 17.40 -20.84
CA ASN A 171 -8.75 17.31 -21.05
C ASN A 171 -9.46 16.63 -19.87
N MET A 172 -8.74 16.36 -18.78
CA MET A 172 -9.29 15.68 -17.61
C MET A 172 -9.89 16.68 -16.62
N GLY A 173 -10.83 16.19 -15.85
CA GLY A 173 -11.40 16.90 -14.72
C GLY A 173 -12.02 15.96 -13.72
N VAL A 174 -12.43 16.51 -12.59
CA VAL A 174 -13.11 15.75 -11.53
C VAL A 174 -14.45 16.38 -11.22
N VAL A 175 -15.51 15.57 -11.29
CA VAL A 175 -16.83 15.93 -10.82
C VAL A 175 -17.00 15.42 -9.40
N VAL A 176 -17.22 16.32 -8.45
CA VAL A 176 -17.58 15.98 -7.07
C VAL A 176 -19.05 16.30 -6.86
N PHE A 177 -19.79 15.34 -6.31
CA PHE A 177 -21.21 15.53 -6.07
C PHE A 177 -21.69 14.87 -4.78
N VAL A 178 -22.67 15.50 -4.13
CA VAL A 178 -23.26 15.03 -2.87
C VAL A 178 -24.64 14.46 -3.17
N GLN A 179 -24.79 13.16 -2.98
CA GLN A 179 -25.98 12.40 -3.38
C GLN A 179 -26.60 11.67 -2.20
N ASN A 180 -27.94 11.63 -2.16
CA ASN A 180 -28.69 10.86 -1.20
C ASN A 180 -28.86 9.41 -1.65
N ASP A 181 -28.35 8.45 -0.91
CA ASP A 181 -28.40 7.02 -1.27
C ASP A 181 -29.81 6.42 -1.24
N ASN A 182 -30.74 7.03 -0.51
CA ASN A 182 -32.09 6.52 -0.40
C ASN A 182 -33.02 7.04 -1.53
N THR A 183 -32.82 8.27 -1.98
CA THR A 183 -33.65 8.92 -2.99
C THR A 183 -32.96 9.06 -4.34
N HIS A 184 -31.64 8.88 -4.40
CA HIS A 184 -30.75 9.14 -5.52
C HIS A 184 -30.58 10.63 -5.86
N GLU A 185 -31.19 11.53 -5.11
CA GLU A 185 -31.11 12.97 -5.36
C GLU A 185 -29.71 13.51 -5.16
N VAL A 186 -29.16 14.18 -6.17
CA VAL A 186 -27.94 14.99 -6.06
C VAL A 186 -28.34 16.38 -5.56
N LEU A 187 -27.84 16.76 -4.39
CA LEU A 187 -28.12 18.07 -3.79
C LEU A 187 -27.15 19.15 -4.27
N GLN A 188 -25.93 18.78 -4.60
CA GLN A 188 -24.91 19.67 -5.14
C GLN A 188 -23.90 18.88 -5.96
N ALA A 189 -23.39 19.51 -7.02
CA ALA A 189 -22.24 19.04 -7.78
C ALA A 189 -21.33 20.22 -8.11
N ALA A 190 -20.05 19.95 -8.26
CA ALA A 190 -19.05 20.89 -8.75
C ALA A 190 -18.08 20.17 -9.68
N TYR A 191 -17.50 20.90 -10.61
CA TYR A 191 -16.52 20.40 -11.56
C TYR A 191 -15.19 21.14 -11.35
N PHE A 192 -14.13 20.38 -11.31
CA PHE A 192 -12.76 20.86 -11.35
C PHE A 192 -12.16 20.49 -12.70
N ASP A 193 -11.70 21.48 -13.45
CA ASP A 193 -10.93 21.29 -14.68
C ASP A 193 -9.43 21.25 -14.34
N ALA A 194 -8.74 20.21 -14.76
CA ALA A 194 -7.32 20.08 -14.49
C ALA A 194 -6.48 21.23 -15.08
N SER A 195 -6.96 21.87 -16.16
CA SER A 195 -6.31 23.04 -16.77
C SER A 195 -6.41 24.32 -15.92
N ASP A 196 -7.30 24.35 -14.93
CA ASP A 196 -7.53 25.51 -14.05
C ASP A 196 -6.60 25.53 -12.80
N SER A 197 -5.69 24.57 -12.68
CA SER A 197 -4.76 24.50 -11.53
C SER A 197 -3.85 25.71 -11.48
N GLU A 198 -3.92 26.48 -10.38
CA GLU A 198 -3.11 27.69 -10.19
C GLU A 198 -1.73 27.39 -9.59
N TYR A 199 -1.62 26.32 -8.79
CA TYR A 199 -0.41 25.89 -8.11
C TYR A 199 -0.23 24.39 -8.29
N LEU A 200 0.93 23.97 -8.79
CA LEU A 200 1.27 22.57 -9.02
C LEU A 200 2.77 22.36 -8.71
N VAL A 201 3.10 21.23 -8.14
CA VAL A 201 4.48 20.85 -7.86
C VAL A 201 4.74 19.41 -8.24
N SER A 202 5.80 19.19 -9.00
CA SER A 202 6.39 17.86 -9.21
C SER A 202 7.46 17.62 -8.16
N PHE A 203 7.42 16.43 -7.54
CA PHE A 203 8.41 15.99 -6.56
C PHE A 203 8.80 14.55 -6.90
N THR A 204 9.95 14.38 -7.55
CA THR A 204 10.38 13.11 -8.14
C THR A 204 11.78 12.72 -7.67
N SER A 205 12.11 11.43 -7.75
CA SER A 205 13.43 10.89 -7.45
C SER A 205 13.83 9.85 -8.51
N SER A 206 15.13 9.71 -8.75
CA SER A 206 15.68 8.63 -9.60
C SER A 206 15.82 7.29 -8.87
N GLY A 207 15.60 7.27 -7.55
CA GLY A 207 15.65 6.08 -6.71
C GLY A 207 15.40 6.44 -5.26
N THR A 208 14.66 5.60 -4.56
CA THR A 208 14.25 5.83 -3.17
C THR A 208 14.71 4.72 -2.22
N VAL A 209 15.34 3.66 -2.74
CA VAL A 209 15.96 2.58 -1.96
C VAL A 209 17.36 2.35 -2.50
N ALA A 210 18.32 2.09 -1.63
CA ALA A 210 19.69 1.76 -2.02
C ALA A 210 20.35 0.84 -0.99
N ILE A 211 21.39 0.12 -1.45
CA ILE A 211 22.27 -0.68 -0.62
C ILE A 211 23.68 -0.06 -0.69
N SER A 212 24.32 0.10 0.46
CA SER A 212 25.70 0.60 0.53
C SER A 212 26.50 -0.08 1.64
N GLU A 213 27.80 0.15 1.68
CA GLU A 213 28.66 -0.22 2.82
C GLU A 213 28.46 0.80 3.97
N ALA A 214 28.44 0.33 5.23
CA ALA A 214 28.17 1.18 6.39
C ALA A 214 29.29 2.21 6.68
N ASP A 215 30.48 2.01 6.13
CA ASP A 215 31.61 2.95 6.24
C ASP A 215 31.60 4.05 5.15
N GLN A 216 30.63 4.01 4.23
CA GLN A 216 30.47 4.99 3.15
C GLN A 216 29.20 5.81 3.34
N PRO A 217 29.26 7.15 3.19
CA PRO A 217 28.06 7.95 3.04
C PRO A 217 27.38 7.66 1.70
N TYR A 218 26.05 7.85 1.64
CA TYR A 218 25.26 7.66 0.44
C TYR A 218 24.35 8.87 0.18
N ASP A 219 24.21 9.24 -1.08
CA ASP A 219 23.41 10.39 -1.51
C ASP A 219 22.24 9.92 -2.38
N PHE A 220 21.02 10.23 -1.95
CA PHE A 220 19.85 10.19 -2.82
C PHE A 220 19.59 11.57 -3.43
N TYR A 221 18.88 11.58 -4.55
CA TYR A 221 18.57 12.80 -5.29
C TYR A 221 17.08 12.91 -5.53
N ALA A 222 16.50 14.06 -5.19
CA ALA A 222 15.11 14.37 -5.48
C ALA A 222 15.03 15.71 -6.22
N LEU A 223 14.12 15.81 -7.17
CA LEU A 223 13.86 17.02 -7.93
C LEU A 223 12.52 17.61 -7.52
N VAL A 224 12.52 18.88 -7.13
CA VAL A 224 11.31 19.66 -6.91
C VAL A 224 11.19 20.65 -8.06
N GLU A 225 10.07 20.66 -8.75
CA GLU A 225 9.78 21.57 -9.85
C GLU A 225 8.42 22.23 -9.64
N ASN A 226 8.36 23.55 -9.70
CA ASN A 226 7.10 24.28 -9.76
C ASN A 226 6.56 24.18 -11.19
N VAL A 227 5.64 23.24 -11.43
CA VAL A 227 4.99 23.02 -12.73
C VAL A 227 3.70 23.82 -12.89
N GLY A 228 3.32 24.61 -11.88
CA GLY A 228 2.18 25.52 -11.91
C GLY A 228 2.45 26.81 -12.67
N PRO A 229 1.39 27.55 -13.05
CA PRO A 229 1.52 28.83 -13.76
C PRO A 229 1.98 29.99 -12.87
N ASN A 230 1.93 29.87 -11.54
CA ASN A 230 2.27 30.92 -10.59
C ASN A 230 3.53 30.57 -9.80
N ASP A 231 4.28 31.60 -9.38
CA ASP A 231 5.39 31.47 -8.45
C ASP A 231 4.87 31.01 -7.08
N ASP A 232 5.64 30.16 -6.39
CA ASP A 232 5.27 29.65 -5.06
C ASP A 232 6.50 29.48 -4.17
N THR A 233 6.26 29.47 -2.87
CA THR A 233 7.23 29.12 -1.83
C THR A 233 6.84 27.76 -1.25
N TYR A 234 7.81 26.86 -1.08
CA TYR A 234 7.59 25.55 -0.50
C TYR A 234 8.39 25.38 0.78
N THR A 235 7.76 24.83 1.81
CA THR A 235 8.48 24.31 2.98
C THR A 235 8.79 22.84 2.74
N ILE A 236 10.06 22.46 2.91
CA ILE A 236 10.52 21.07 2.90
C ILE A 236 10.88 20.70 4.32
N THR A 237 10.25 19.66 4.86
CA THR A 237 10.52 19.13 6.20
C THR A 237 11.09 17.73 6.10
N MET A 238 12.17 17.44 6.83
CA MET A 238 12.79 16.12 6.88
C MET A 238 12.58 15.48 8.26
N ASN A 239 12.05 14.26 8.28
CA ASN A 239 11.95 13.41 9.45
C ASN A 239 13.00 12.28 9.37
N THR A 240 13.75 12.09 10.47
CA THR A 240 14.83 11.11 10.62
C THR A 240 14.62 10.18 11.83
N ASP A 241 13.39 10.11 12.36
CA ASP A 241 13.09 9.33 13.57
C ASP A 241 13.26 7.81 13.40
N GLU A 242 13.30 7.34 12.15
CA GLU A 242 13.47 5.92 11.81
C GLU A 242 14.91 5.56 11.40
N LEU A 243 15.87 6.44 11.67
CA LEU A 243 17.28 6.11 11.49
C LEU A 243 17.80 5.27 12.68
N PRO A 244 18.66 4.26 12.44
CA PRO A 244 19.36 3.56 13.49
C PRO A 244 20.18 4.48 14.40
N GLU A 245 20.34 4.11 15.66
CA GLU A 245 21.21 4.87 16.61
C GLU A 245 22.65 4.96 16.06
N GLY A 246 23.14 6.15 15.91
CA GLY A 246 24.45 6.43 15.35
C GLY A 246 24.44 6.86 13.89
N TRP A 247 23.36 6.63 13.16
CA TRP A 247 23.18 7.19 11.81
C TRP A 247 22.84 8.68 11.89
N ASN A 248 23.14 9.41 10.85
CA ASN A 248 22.60 10.74 10.63
C ASN A 248 22.29 10.97 9.16
N ALA A 249 21.32 11.83 8.90
CA ALA A 249 21.03 12.34 7.58
C ALA A 249 20.85 13.86 7.60
N THR A 250 21.15 14.47 6.47
CA THR A 250 20.88 15.88 6.16
C THR A 250 20.37 15.96 4.73
N PHE A 251 19.81 17.09 4.34
CA PHE A 251 19.61 17.37 2.93
C PHE A 251 20.28 18.69 2.53
N THR A 252 20.67 18.79 1.26
CA THR A 252 21.33 19.97 0.72
C THR A 252 20.54 20.54 -0.45
N ILE A 253 20.55 21.87 -0.56
CA ILE A 253 20.00 22.63 -1.67
C ILE A 253 21.13 23.57 -2.15
N GLY A 254 21.68 23.27 -3.33
CA GLY A 254 22.86 23.98 -3.79
C GLY A 254 24.07 23.75 -2.88
N GLU A 255 24.55 24.78 -2.19
CA GLU A 255 25.67 24.72 -1.24
C GLU A 255 25.20 24.69 0.23
N ASP A 256 23.91 24.92 0.49
CA ASP A 256 23.35 25.00 1.85
C ASP A 256 22.91 23.62 2.37
N VAL A 257 23.21 23.35 3.66
CA VAL A 257 22.91 22.08 4.33
C VAL A 257 21.86 22.30 5.40
N TYR A 258 20.85 21.41 5.43
CA TYR A 258 19.73 21.48 6.35
C TYR A 258 19.61 20.17 7.14
N GLU A 259 19.28 20.28 8.44
CA GLU A 259 19.08 19.13 9.32
C GLU A 259 17.62 18.68 9.43
N SER A 260 16.65 19.60 9.22
CA SER A 260 15.24 19.28 9.41
C SER A 260 14.27 20.06 8.51
N GLU A 261 14.57 21.30 8.15
CA GLU A 261 13.62 22.17 7.44
C GLU A 261 14.33 23.18 6.56
N ALA A 262 13.74 23.46 5.40
CA ALA A 262 14.14 24.53 4.49
C ALA A 262 12.92 25.16 3.81
N GLU A 263 13.02 26.44 3.47
CA GLU A 263 12.08 27.11 2.56
C GLU A 263 12.75 27.37 1.22
N ILE A 264 12.02 27.13 0.13
CA ILE A 264 12.48 27.43 -1.23
C ILE A 264 11.44 28.23 -1.99
N ASP A 265 11.90 29.27 -2.69
CA ASP A 265 11.08 30.06 -3.61
C ASP A 265 11.33 29.55 -5.02
N LEU A 266 10.30 29.12 -5.74
CA LEU A 266 10.38 28.66 -7.12
C LEU A 266 9.43 29.46 -8.01
N ALA A 267 9.97 30.13 -9.00
CA ALA A 267 9.16 30.71 -10.07
C ALA A 267 8.51 29.60 -10.90
N SER A 268 7.43 29.96 -11.61
CA SER A 268 6.79 29.04 -12.55
C SER A 268 7.81 28.42 -13.53
N GLY A 269 7.86 27.08 -13.59
CA GLY A 269 8.80 26.31 -14.40
C GLY A 269 10.22 26.22 -13.82
N GLU A 270 10.46 26.73 -12.61
CA GLU A 270 11.76 26.61 -11.95
C GLU A 270 11.85 25.30 -11.16
N GLN A 271 13.04 24.72 -11.14
CA GLN A 271 13.33 23.48 -10.45
C GLN A 271 14.54 23.57 -9.53
N VAL A 272 14.56 22.74 -8.50
CA VAL A 272 15.69 22.63 -7.58
C VAL A 272 15.98 21.16 -7.28
N LEU A 273 17.28 20.81 -7.25
CA LEU A 273 17.75 19.50 -6.86
C LEU A 273 18.00 19.47 -5.35
N LEU A 274 17.39 18.50 -4.67
CA LEU A 274 17.69 18.14 -3.30
C LEU A 274 18.64 16.95 -3.32
N THR A 275 19.66 16.98 -2.48
CA THR A 275 20.53 15.83 -2.21
C THR A 275 20.30 15.40 -0.76
N ILE A 276 19.84 14.20 -0.56
CA ILE A 276 19.61 13.62 0.77
C ILE A 276 20.84 12.81 1.13
N ASN A 277 21.64 13.32 2.08
CA ASN A 277 22.94 12.78 2.44
C ASN A 277 22.78 11.85 3.65
N TYR A 278 23.00 10.57 3.49
CA TYR A 278 23.04 9.58 4.55
C TYR A 278 24.45 9.31 5.01
N ASN A 279 24.64 9.13 6.32
CA ASN A 279 25.88 8.66 6.88
C ASN A 279 25.60 7.58 7.95
N PRO A 280 25.82 6.30 7.62
CA PRO A 280 25.66 5.19 8.56
C PRO A 280 26.70 5.14 9.69
N ASN A 281 27.82 5.86 9.57
CA ASN A 281 28.88 5.93 10.61
C ASN A 281 29.42 4.56 11.04
N ASN A 282 29.58 3.62 10.14
CA ASN A 282 29.98 2.23 10.39
C ASN A 282 28.98 1.42 11.26
N VAL A 283 27.72 1.80 11.27
CA VAL A 283 26.65 1.06 11.94
C VAL A 283 25.84 0.34 10.87
N PRO A 284 25.81 -1.01 10.85
CA PRO A 284 24.99 -1.75 9.90
C PRO A 284 23.50 -1.66 10.25
N GLY A 285 22.63 -1.84 9.25
CA GLY A 285 21.19 -1.81 9.43
C GLY A 285 20.44 -1.15 8.28
N GLN A 286 19.22 -0.74 8.56
CA GLN A 286 18.34 -0.03 7.63
C GLN A 286 17.82 1.25 8.29
N GLY A 287 17.74 2.33 7.53
CA GLY A 287 17.18 3.60 8.00
C GLY A 287 16.35 4.31 6.94
N ASP A 288 15.19 4.81 7.35
CA ASP A 288 14.28 5.58 6.50
C ASP A 288 14.33 7.07 6.87
N VAL A 289 14.32 7.92 5.84
CA VAL A 289 14.15 9.37 5.92
C VAL A 289 12.92 9.75 5.14
N TYR A 290 12.07 10.60 5.72
CA TYR A 290 10.86 11.10 5.09
C TYR A 290 11.02 12.57 4.80
N LEU A 291 10.78 12.97 3.55
CA LEU A 291 10.64 14.36 3.18
C LEU A 291 9.16 14.67 2.94
N GLU A 292 8.72 15.79 3.49
CA GLU A 292 7.42 16.38 3.21
C GLU A 292 7.61 17.77 2.59
N LEU A 293 6.89 18.06 1.53
CA LEU A 293 6.90 19.33 0.82
C LEU A 293 5.49 19.91 0.89
N VAL A 294 5.38 21.17 1.33
CA VAL A 294 4.11 21.89 1.47
C VAL A 294 4.19 23.24 0.77
N SER A 295 3.21 23.53 -0.10
CA SER A 295 3.03 24.83 -0.75
C SER A 295 2.56 25.90 0.24
N HIS A 296 3.11 27.11 0.16
CA HIS A 296 2.61 28.25 0.95
C HIS A 296 1.37 28.88 0.35
N ALA A 297 1.30 28.93 -0.97
CA ALA A 297 0.16 29.51 -1.68
C ALA A 297 -1.09 28.60 -1.59
N GLU A 298 -0.90 27.28 -1.63
CA GLU A 298 -1.97 26.29 -1.48
C GLU A 298 -1.54 25.20 -0.47
N PRO A 299 -1.73 25.42 0.85
CA PRO A 299 -1.25 24.48 1.89
C PRO A 299 -1.84 23.05 1.83
N ARG A 300 -2.88 22.81 1.04
CA ARG A 300 -3.39 21.45 0.76
C ARG A 300 -2.59 20.74 -0.33
N LEU A 301 -1.81 21.47 -1.11
CA LEU A 301 -0.85 20.89 -2.02
C LEU A 301 0.38 20.43 -1.22
N GLN A 302 0.38 19.14 -0.90
CA GLN A 302 1.42 18.47 -0.13
C GLN A 302 1.92 17.28 -0.93
N LYS A 303 3.22 17.04 -0.91
CA LYS A 303 3.87 15.85 -1.47
C LYS A 303 4.80 15.27 -0.43
N SER A 304 4.90 13.95 -0.38
CA SER A 304 5.84 13.27 0.51
C SER A 304 6.65 12.23 -0.25
N MET A 305 7.86 11.99 0.20
CA MET A 305 8.74 10.97 -0.34
C MET A 305 9.58 10.38 0.79
N SER A 306 9.78 9.06 0.76
CA SER A 306 10.66 8.40 1.70
C SER A 306 11.85 7.79 0.98
N PHE A 307 13.01 7.83 1.65
CA PHE A 307 14.26 7.27 1.17
C PHE A 307 14.72 6.21 2.17
N ARG A 308 15.16 5.06 1.68
CA ARG A 308 15.66 3.94 2.48
C ARG A 308 17.09 3.62 2.10
N LEU A 309 17.97 3.61 3.09
CA LEU A 309 19.32 3.08 2.93
C LEU A 309 19.47 1.78 3.72
N ILE A 310 20.01 0.75 3.08
CA ILE A 310 20.34 -0.54 3.67
C ILE A 310 21.86 -0.67 3.67
N SER A 311 22.46 -1.04 4.81
CA SER A 311 23.91 -1.07 4.95
C SER A 311 24.40 -2.28 5.73
N ASP A 312 25.33 -3.07 5.14
CA ASP A 312 26.03 -4.20 5.76
C ASP A 312 25.12 -5.16 6.54
N VAL A 313 23.96 -5.49 5.99
CA VAL A 313 22.99 -6.39 6.62
C VAL A 313 23.40 -7.85 6.46
N GLU A 314 23.04 -8.70 7.43
CA GLU A 314 23.26 -10.15 7.39
C GLU A 314 22.22 -10.86 6.53
N VAL A 315 21.00 -10.34 6.53
CA VAL A 315 19.87 -10.83 5.76
C VAL A 315 19.20 -9.67 5.04
N LEU A 316 19.08 -9.77 3.72
CA LEU A 316 18.23 -8.89 2.93
C LEU A 316 16.93 -9.61 2.65
N ILE A 317 15.83 -9.03 3.10
CA ILE A 317 14.48 -9.43 2.70
C ILE A 317 14.19 -8.75 1.37
N VAL A 318 13.91 -9.52 0.32
CA VAL A 318 13.38 -9.00 -0.94
C VAL A 318 11.89 -9.31 -0.97
N ASP A 319 11.08 -8.28 -0.80
CA ASP A 319 9.62 -8.37 -0.84
C ASP A 319 9.14 -8.08 -2.26
N ASP A 320 8.87 -9.16 -2.97
CA ASP A 320 8.40 -9.19 -4.36
C ASP A 320 6.91 -9.57 -4.44
N ALA A 321 6.21 -9.47 -3.34
CA ALA A 321 4.83 -9.88 -3.24
C ALA A 321 3.86 -8.69 -3.34
N LEU A 322 2.83 -8.82 -4.18
CA LEU A 322 1.77 -7.80 -4.31
C LEU A 322 0.89 -7.67 -3.05
N ASN A 323 0.79 -8.72 -2.23
CA ASN A 323 -0.18 -8.80 -1.13
C ASN A 323 0.39 -9.36 0.19
N THR A 324 1.70 -9.48 0.32
CA THR A 324 2.36 -9.98 1.54
C THR A 324 3.02 -8.82 2.26
N ASP A 325 3.12 -8.94 3.58
CA ASP A 325 3.77 -7.96 4.46
C ASP A 325 5.04 -8.58 5.02
N ALA A 326 6.19 -8.03 4.66
CA ALA A 326 7.50 -8.45 5.17
C ALA A 326 7.62 -8.34 6.71
N THR A 327 6.74 -7.57 7.35
CA THR A 327 6.76 -7.27 8.81
C THR A 327 6.88 -8.53 9.68
N LEU A 328 6.32 -9.65 9.24
CA LEU A 328 6.45 -10.91 9.96
C LEU A 328 7.90 -11.37 10.02
N TYR A 329 8.60 -11.34 8.91
CA TYR A 329 10.01 -11.75 8.79
C TYR A 329 10.92 -10.76 9.53
N GLU A 330 10.66 -9.48 9.38
CA GLU A 330 11.34 -8.39 10.08
C GLU A 330 11.24 -8.54 11.61
N THR A 331 10.04 -8.89 12.10
CA THR A 331 9.80 -9.12 13.53
C THR A 331 10.66 -10.28 14.05
N VAL A 332 10.67 -11.42 13.35
CA VAL A 332 11.44 -12.60 13.74
C VAL A 332 12.93 -12.30 13.72
N LEU A 333 13.43 -11.62 12.69
CA LEU A 333 14.86 -11.26 12.60
C LEU A 333 15.27 -10.25 13.67
N THR A 334 14.39 -9.32 14.02
CA THR A 334 14.60 -8.36 15.11
C THR A 334 14.69 -9.08 16.47
N GLU A 335 13.80 -10.05 16.72
CA GLU A 335 13.79 -10.84 17.97
C GLU A 335 15.01 -11.77 18.08
N ASP A 336 15.53 -12.26 16.94
CA ASP A 336 16.79 -13.05 16.86
C ASP A 336 18.05 -12.17 16.90
N GLU A 337 17.93 -10.83 16.99
CA GLU A 337 19.03 -9.87 16.92
C GLU A 337 19.84 -9.95 15.60
N THR A 338 19.29 -10.54 14.54
CA THR A 338 19.89 -10.57 13.21
C THR A 338 19.80 -9.18 12.56
N ILE A 339 20.87 -8.72 11.95
CA ILE A 339 20.88 -7.43 11.23
C ILE A 339 20.28 -7.63 9.85
N TRP A 340 19.17 -6.96 9.60
CA TRP A 340 18.40 -7.13 8.38
C TRP A 340 18.08 -5.79 7.69
N GLY A 341 17.68 -5.88 6.43
CA GLY A 341 17.07 -4.79 5.67
C GLY A 341 16.05 -5.35 4.70
N THR A 342 15.11 -4.51 4.26
CA THR A 342 14.02 -4.88 3.34
C THR A 342 14.09 -4.05 2.06
N TRP A 343 14.22 -4.76 0.94
CA TRP A 343 14.06 -4.23 -0.41
C TRP A 343 12.66 -4.58 -0.90
N GLU A 344 11.81 -3.58 -1.04
CA GLU A 344 10.48 -3.72 -1.62
C GLU A 344 10.59 -3.53 -3.14
N VAL A 345 10.30 -4.55 -3.94
CA VAL A 345 10.40 -4.48 -5.41
C VAL A 345 9.48 -3.40 -5.99
N LEU A 346 8.31 -3.20 -5.41
CA LEU A 346 7.39 -2.11 -5.80
C LEU A 346 7.98 -0.70 -5.61
N ARG A 347 8.94 -0.53 -4.70
CA ARG A 347 9.56 0.75 -4.36
C ARG A 347 10.93 0.94 -4.97
N GLY A 348 11.76 -0.11 -4.90
CA GLY A 348 13.16 -0.10 -5.36
C GLY A 348 13.34 -0.56 -6.80
N GLY A 349 12.31 -1.21 -7.39
CA GLY A 349 12.44 -1.90 -8.67
C GLY A 349 13.11 -3.26 -8.52
N ASN A 350 13.40 -3.91 -9.64
CA ASN A 350 14.16 -5.15 -9.68
C ASN A 350 15.55 -4.91 -9.08
N ILE A 351 16.10 -5.91 -8.43
CA ILE A 351 17.38 -5.82 -7.75
C ILE A 351 18.48 -6.53 -8.57
N ASP A 352 19.58 -5.84 -8.82
CA ASP A 352 20.70 -6.38 -9.57
C ASP A 352 21.63 -7.19 -8.66
N SER A 353 22.29 -8.22 -9.20
CA SER A 353 23.27 -9.06 -8.48
C SER A 353 24.47 -8.27 -7.93
N ASP A 354 24.84 -7.19 -8.59
CA ASP A 354 25.91 -6.30 -8.13
C ASP A 354 25.52 -5.56 -6.83
N GLU A 355 24.25 -5.22 -6.65
CA GLU A 355 23.73 -4.55 -5.45
C GLU A 355 23.75 -5.48 -4.23
N ILE A 356 23.47 -6.77 -4.44
CA ILE A 356 23.42 -7.79 -3.38
C ILE A 356 24.73 -8.60 -3.22
N ALA A 357 25.77 -8.28 -3.99
CA ALA A 357 27.01 -9.07 -4.03
C ALA A 357 27.70 -9.24 -2.66
N ASN A 358 27.55 -8.26 -1.77
CA ASN A 358 28.12 -8.29 -0.42
C ASN A 358 27.12 -8.76 0.65
N ILE A 359 25.88 -9.08 0.30
CA ILE A 359 24.86 -9.57 1.23
C ILE A 359 25.04 -11.07 1.44
N PRO A 360 25.25 -11.56 2.67
CA PRO A 360 25.48 -12.97 2.92
C PRO A 360 24.29 -13.87 2.61
N THR A 361 23.08 -13.39 2.90
CA THR A 361 21.83 -14.16 2.72
C THR A 361 20.71 -13.28 2.19
N VAL A 362 20.07 -13.72 1.12
CA VAL A 362 18.84 -13.14 0.60
C VAL A 362 17.66 -14.02 1.01
N LEU A 363 16.64 -13.40 1.59
CA LEU A 363 15.32 -13.98 1.84
C LEU A 363 14.35 -13.37 0.83
N TRP A 364 13.97 -14.14 -0.19
CA TRP A 364 13.04 -13.70 -1.25
C TRP A 364 11.63 -14.20 -0.98
N ILE A 365 10.69 -13.27 -0.95
CA ILE A 365 9.29 -13.52 -0.61
C ILE A 365 8.43 -13.18 -1.83
N THR A 366 7.68 -14.16 -2.36
CA THR A 366 6.71 -13.96 -3.45
C THR A 366 5.26 -14.05 -2.97
N GLY A 367 5.05 -14.29 -1.68
CA GLY A 367 3.73 -14.34 -1.05
C GLY A 367 2.79 -15.35 -1.69
N SER A 368 1.59 -14.90 -2.05
CA SER A 368 0.52 -15.69 -2.67
C SER A 368 0.34 -15.40 -4.17
N ASP A 369 1.33 -14.85 -4.83
CA ASP A 369 1.24 -14.51 -6.24
C ASP A 369 1.14 -15.75 -7.12
N ASP A 370 0.24 -15.70 -8.12
CA ASP A 370 -0.07 -16.83 -8.99
C ASP A 370 0.73 -16.83 -10.32
N ARG A 371 1.37 -15.72 -10.67
CA ARG A 371 2.11 -15.53 -11.94
C ARG A 371 3.24 -14.53 -11.75
N GLU A 372 4.24 -14.66 -12.62
CA GLU A 372 5.43 -13.80 -12.59
C GLU A 372 6.05 -13.73 -11.18
N THR A 373 6.00 -14.90 -10.49
CA THR A 373 6.47 -15.06 -9.12
C THR A 373 7.96 -14.75 -8.97
N ILE A 374 8.75 -15.08 -9.98
CA ILE A 374 10.15 -14.70 -10.15
C ILE A 374 10.39 -14.55 -11.65
N THR A 375 10.62 -13.34 -12.11
CA THR A 375 10.79 -13.05 -13.55
C THR A 375 12.06 -13.70 -14.13
N GLU A 376 12.18 -13.72 -15.46
CA GLU A 376 13.42 -14.23 -16.09
C GLU A 376 14.65 -13.38 -15.70
N ASP A 377 14.47 -12.08 -15.53
CA ASP A 377 15.54 -11.17 -15.12
C ASP A 377 15.95 -11.45 -13.66
N ASP A 378 15.00 -11.59 -12.71
CA ASP A 378 15.29 -11.94 -11.31
C ASP A 378 16.03 -13.28 -11.20
N GLN A 379 15.62 -14.27 -12.00
CA GLN A 379 16.31 -15.57 -12.03
C GLN A 379 17.76 -15.44 -12.48
N MET A 380 18.06 -14.61 -13.48
CA MET A 380 19.44 -14.39 -13.94
C MET A 380 20.29 -13.70 -12.88
N GLU A 381 19.73 -12.71 -12.18
CA GLU A 381 20.43 -12.01 -11.11
C GLU A 381 20.66 -12.93 -9.91
N LEU A 382 19.66 -13.73 -9.52
CA LEU A 382 19.80 -14.72 -8.45
C LEU A 382 20.82 -15.81 -8.78
N ILE A 383 20.86 -16.31 -10.03
CA ILE A 383 21.89 -17.25 -10.48
C ILE A 383 23.27 -16.63 -10.32
N THR A 384 23.46 -15.40 -10.80
CA THR A 384 24.74 -14.68 -10.69
C THR A 384 25.17 -14.50 -9.22
N TYR A 385 24.24 -14.09 -8.35
CA TYR A 385 24.46 -13.94 -6.92
C TYR A 385 24.89 -15.27 -6.26
N LEU A 386 24.20 -16.38 -6.56
CA LEU A 386 24.49 -17.71 -6.03
C LEU A 386 25.84 -18.24 -6.52
N GLU A 387 26.17 -18.12 -7.80
CA GLU A 387 27.46 -18.52 -8.35
C GLU A 387 28.65 -17.79 -7.71
N ASN A 388 28.42 -16.55 -7.26
CA ASN A 388 29.39 -15.75 -6.52
C ASN A 388 29.45 -16.04 -5.00
N GLY A 389 28.72 -17.04 -4.52
CA GLY A 389 28.82 -17.52 -3.14
C GLY A 389 27.71 -17.03 -2.21
N GLY A 390 26.68 -16.38 -2.74
CA GLY A 390 25.50 -15.98 -1.99
C GLY A 390 24.66 -17.15 -1.48
N SER A 391 23.76 -16.89 -0.55
CA SER A 391 22.82 -17.88 -0.02
C SER A 391 21.38 -17.36 -0.12
N LEU A 392 20.44 -18.25 -0.53
CA LEU A 392 19.05 -17.87 -0.80
C LEU A 392 18.08 -18.69 0.04
N LEU A 393 17.17 -18.02 0.74
CA LEU A 393 15.90 -18.57 1.20
C LEU A 393 14.79 -18.03 0.33
N LEU A 394 14.10 -18.91 -0.40
CA LEU A 394 12.99 -18.56 -1.26
C LEU A 394 11.70 -19.15 -0.69
N THR A 395 10.65 -18.32 -0.55
CA THR A 395 9.37 -18.77 -0.01
C THR A 395 8.21 -18.09 -0.74
N GLY A 396 7.20 -18.86 -1.12
CA GLY A 396 6.01 -18.37 -1.80
C GLY A 396 5.16 -19.47 -2.41
N HIS A 397 4.03 -19.05 -2.96
CA HIS A 397 3.09 -19.93 -3.67
C HIS A 397 3.40 -19.98 -5.15
N ASN A 398 2.96 -21.06 -5.81
CA ASN A 398 2.90 -21.25 -7.26
C ASN A 398 4.22 -21.03 -8.02
N ILE A 399 5.35 -20.92 -7.34
CA ILE A 399 6.67 -20.74 -7.95
C ILE A 399 6.97 -21.90 -8.91
N GLY A 400 6.74 -23.14 -8.47
CA GLY A 400 6.91 -24.32 -9.32
C GLY A 400 5.93 -24.39 -10.48
N GLY A 401 4.71 -23.91 -10.28
CA GLY A 401 3.72 -23.80 -11.35
C GLY A 401 4.15 -22.83 -12.46
N ASP A 402 4.88 -21.81 -12.10
CA ASP A 402 5.30 -20.71 -12.98
C ASP A 402 6.63 -20.99 -13.69
N ILE A 403 7.69 -21.38 -12.94
CA ILE A 403 9.05 -21.45 -13.47
C ILE A 403 9.64 -22.87 -13.54
N ALA A 404 8.84 -23.94 -13.46
CA ALA A 404 9.27 -25.35 -13.38
C ALA A 404 10.28 -25.81 -14.46
N ALA A 405 10.33 -25.14 -15.61
CA ALA A 405 11.18 -25.53 -16.74
C ALA A 405 12.50 -24.74 -16.81
N THR A 406 12.77 -23.85 -15.87
CA THR A 406 13.97 -23.01 -15.89
C THR A 406 15.15 -23.70 -15.22
N GLU A 407 16.37 -23.30 -15.59
CA GLU A 407 17.62 -23.76 -14.98
C GLU A 407 17.68 -23.35 -13.50
N PHE A 408 17.22 -22.14 -13.15
CA PHE A 408 17.15 -21.68 -11.77
C PHE A 408 16.36 -22.65 -10.90
N TYR A 409 15.17 -23.08 -11.35
CA TYR A 409 14.30 -23.98 -10.61
C TYR A 409 14.90 -25.40 -10.49
N THR A 410 15.43 -25.94 -11.60
CA THR A 410 15.90 -27.33 -11.62
C THR A 410 17.27 -27.52 -11.02
N ASP A 411 18.22 -26.63 -11.28
CA ASP A 411 19.62 -26.86 -10.96
C ASP A 411 20.02 -26.10 -9.68
N PHE A 412 19.52 -24.88 -9.46
CA PHE A 412 19.86 -24.10 -8.28
C PHE A 412 18.95 -24.40 -7.08
N LEU A 413 17.62 -24.50 -7.28
CA LEU A 413 16.71 -24.92 -6.21
C LEU A 413 16.64 -26.46 -6.07
N GLY A 414 17.09 -27.22 -7.08
CA GLY A 414 17.06 -28.68 -7.09
C GLY A 414 15.64 -29.24 -7.11
N ALA A 415 14.67 -28.46 -7.59
CA ALA A 415 13.26 -28.77 -7.50
C ALA A 415 12.69 -29.30 -8.82
N ARG A 416 11.74 -30.20 -8.71
CA ARG A 416 10.91 -30.68 -9.82
C ARG A 416 9.45 -30.54 -9.43
N TYR A 417 8.74 -29.61 -10.05
CA TYR A 417 7.31 -29.40 -9.84
C TYR A 417 6.48 -30.64 -10.22
N ARG A 418 5.49 -30.96 -9.42
CA ARG A 418 4.66 -32.12 -9.62
C ARG A 418 3.21 -31.78 -9.95
N PHE A 419 2.58 -31.01 -9.10
CA PHE A 419 1.20 -30.50 -9.20
C PHE A 419 0.93 -29.59 -7.99
N ASN A 420 -0.17 -28.84 -8.03
CA ASN A 420 -0.64 -28.14 -6.85
C ASN A 420 -1.26 -29.12 -5.84
N ASN A 421 -1.14 -28.80 -4.55
CA ASN A 421 -1.62 -29.67 -3.48
C ASN A 421 -3.13 -29.96 -3.61
N PHE A 422 -3.50 -31.13 -3.17
CA PHE A 422 -4.86 -31.65 -3.14
C PHE A 422 -5.45 -31.67 -1.72
N GLY A 423 -5.28 -30.61 -0.96
CA GLY A 423 -5.88 -30.42 0.36
C GLY A 423 -5.07 -31.01 1.53
N GLN A 424 -3.73 -31.12 1.39
CA GLN A 424 -2.85 -31.44 2.51
C GLN A 424 -2.33 -30.14 3.13
N THR A 425 -2.64 -29.94 4.40
CA THR A 425 -2.25 -28.73 5.15
C THR A 425 -1.16 -28.99 6.20
N THR A 426 -0.82 -30.25 6.47
CA THR A 426 0.22 -30.63 7.43
C THR A 426 1.52 -30.95 6.72
N LEU A 427 2.60 -30.25 7.08
CA LEU A 427 3.97 -30.45 6.60
C LEU A 427 4.80 -31.05 7.74
N ASN A 428 5.31 -32.25 7.55
CA ASN A 428 6.17 -32.91 8.53
C ASN A 428 7.64 -32.71 8.17
N GLY A 429 8.41 -32.21 9.13
CA GLY A 429 9.85 -32.11 9.01
C GLY A 429 10.50 -33.48 8.85
N ILE A 430 11.52 -33.57 8.02
CA ILE A 430 12.27 -34.81 7.77
C ILE A 430 13.19 -35.10 8.95
N GLU A 431 13.09 -36.33 9.50
CA GLU A 431 13.93 -36.81 10.62
C GLU A 431 15.41 -36.75 10.27
N GLY A 432 16.20 -36.10 11.13
CA GLY A 432 17.64 -35.90 10.95
C GLY A 432 18.01 -34.74 10.02
N ASN A 433 17.05 -34.08 9.34
CA ASN A 433 17.36 -32.87 8.58
C ASN A 433 17.55 -31.68 9.54
N PRO A 434 18.63 -30.89 9.40
CA PRO A 434 18.97 -29.85 10.38
C PRO A 434 17.93 -28.72 10.48
N ILE A 435 17.09 -28.53 9.45
CA ILE A 435 16.05 -27.50 9.44
C ILE A 435 14.72 -28.09 9.94
N GLY A 436 14.29 -29.21 9.35
CA GLY A 436 12.95 -29.77 9.54
C GLY A 436 12.79 -30.67 10.77
N ASP A 437 13.86 -31.29 11.28
CA ASP A 437 13.77 -32.33 12.32
C ASP A 437 12.95 -31.87 13.55
N GLY A 438 11.92 -32.68 13.87
CA GLY A 438 11.04 -32.44 15.00
C GLY A 438 10.01 -31.32 14.79
N LEU A 439 9.96 -30.64 13.63
CA LEU A 439 8.95 -29.61 13.33
C LEU A 439 7.76 -30.20 12.57
N VAL A 440 6.59 -29.62 12.84
CA VAL A 440 5.36 -29.83 12.07
C VAL A 440 4.78 -28.46 11.78
N LEU A 441 4.55 -28.16 10.50
CA LEU A 441 3.94 -26.89 10.07
C LEU A 441 2.52 -27.17 9.60
N GLU A 442 1.56 -26.40 10.11
CA GLU A 442 0.18 -26.40 9.64
C GLU A 442 -0.04 -25.13 8.81
N ILE A 443 -0.41 -25.30 7.53
CA ILE A 443 -0.63 -24.19 6.60
C ILE A 443 -2.12 -23.92 6.38
N GLU A 444 -2.47 -22.64 6.24
CA GLU A 444 -3.86 -22.21 6.06
C GLU A 444 -4.34 -22.30 4.60
N HIS A 445 -3.42 -22.28 3.64
CA HIS A 445 -3.74 -22.34 2.22
C HIS A 445 -3.96 -23.78 1.74
N ASP A 446 -4.94 -23.99 0.83
CA ASP A 446 -5.38 -25.31 0.38
C ASP A 446 -4.72 -25.79 -0.92
N SER A 447 -3.87 -24.99 -1.58
CA SER A 447 -3.29 -25.32 -2.88
C SER A 447 -1.80 -24.95 -3.07
N PRO A 448 -0.91 -25.24 -2.11
CA PRO A 448 0.52 -25.00 -2.30
C PRO A 448 1.12 -25.98 -3.31
N ASP A 449 2.25 -25.62 -3.91
CA ASP A 449 2.99 -26.47 -4.83
C ASP A 449 3.51 -27.75 -4.14
N VAL A 450 3.42 -28.86 -4.83
CA VAL A 450 4.05 -30.12 -4.44
C VAL A 450 5.27 -30.35 -5.31
N VAL A 451 6.42 -30.49 -4.66
CA VAL A 451 7.70 -30.67 -5.35
C VAL A 451 8.32 -32.03 -5.07
N MET A 452 9.17 -32.47 -5.97
CA MET A 452 10.06 -33.61 -5.83
C MET A 452 11.49 -33.12 -5.93
N MET A 453 12.43 -33.88 -5.42
CA MET A 453 13.84 -33.63 -5.67
C MET A 453 14.18 -33.87 -7.14
N GLN A 454 15.02 -33.01 -7.70
CA GLN A 454 15.60 -33.20 -9.03
C GLN A 454 16.59 -34.38 -9.01
N ASP A 455 16.53 -35.20 -10.05
CA ASP A 455 17.47 -36.31 -10.18
C ASP A 455 18.88 -35.77 -10.56
N ASP A 456 19.94 -36.40 -10.06
CA ASP A 456 21.35 -36.08 -10.40
C ASP A 456 21.85 -34.67 -9.92
N VAL A 457 21.24 -34.08 -8.87
CA VAL A 457 21.73 -32.89 -8.18
C VAL A 457 22.38 -33.31 -6.85
N ASP A 458 23.70 -33.11 -6.72
CA ASP A 458 24.44 -33.43 -5.52
C ASP A 458 24.18 -32.40 -4.39
N GLY A 459 24.15 -32.83 -3.14
CA GLY A 459 23.96 -31.94 -1.98
C GLY A 459 22.52 -31.52 -1.73
N LEU A 460 21.55 -32.12 -2.44
CA LEU A 460 20.14 -31.84 -2.28
C LEU A 460 19.50 -32.70 -1.18
N GLU A 461 18.80 -32.10 -0.24
CA GLU A 461 18.09 -32.74 0.87
C GLU A 461 16.64 -32.28 0.99
N PRO A 462 15.69 -33.18 1.33
CA PRO A 462 14.33 -32.79 1.63
C PRO A 462 14.25 -32.21 3.05
N VAL A 463 13.45 -31.17 3.23
CA VAL A 463 13.28 -30.48 4.52
C VAL A 463 11.91 -30.77 5.14
N PHE A 464 10.84 -30.54 4.37
CA PHE A 464 9.47 -30.83 4.78
C PHE A 464 8.73 -31.66 3.73
N GLN A 465 7.90 -32.61 4.17
CA GLN A 465 7.04 -33.40 3.31
C GLN A 465 5.57 -33.23 3.65
N TYR A 466 4.70 -33.41 2.65
CA TYR A 466 3.26 -33.36 2.83
C TYR A 466 2.73 -34.63 3.53
N GLY A 467 2.22 -34.46 4.76
CA GLY A 467 1.70 -35.56 5.56
C GLY A 467 2.71 -36.72 5.70
N ALA A 468 2.25 -37.94 5.43
CA ALA A 468 3.09 -39.14 5.42
C ALA A 468 3.36 -39.66 3.99
N VAL A 469 3.25 -38.83 2.97
CA VAL A 469 3.38 -39.23 1.56
C VAL A 469 4.84 -39.15 1.13
N PRO A 470 5.52 -40.28 0.84
CA PRO A 470 6.93 -40.27 0.48
C PRO A 470 7.19 -39.55 -0.85
N ASN A 471 8.31 -38.82 -0.90
CA ASN A 471 8.80 -38.12 -2.09
C ASN A 471 7.89 -36.98 -2.60
N LEU A 472 6.98 -36.47 -1.78
CA LEU A 472 6.20 -35.27 -2.05
C LEU A 472 6.57 -34.22 -1.00
N TYR A 473 7.30 -33.19 -1.42
CA TYR A 473 7.92 -32.23 -0.51
C TYR A 473 7.28 -30.85 -0.64
N ALA A 474 7.36 -30.10 0.45
CA ALA A 474 7.01 -28.70 0.56
C ALA A 474 8.24 -27.79 0.73
N ALA A 475 9.40 -28.40 1.06
CA ALA A 475 10.63 -27.64 1.13
C ALA A 475 11.85 -28.55 0.85
N LEU A 476 12.83 -27.96 0.17
CA LEU A 476 14.13 -28.57 -0.17
C LEU A 476 15.26 -27.67 0.30
N ALA A 477 16.41 -28.26 0.62
CA ALA A 477 17.66 -27.57 0.89
C ALA A 477 18.74 -28.10 -0.05
N HIS A 478 19.48 -27.22 -0.68
CA HIS A 478 20.55 -27.55 -1.60
C HIS A 478 21.87 -26.91 -1.14
N ALA A 479 22.89 -27.73 -0.89
CA ALA A 479 24.23 -27.31 -0.55
C ALA A 479 25.19 -27.65 -1.70
N ALA A 480 25.38 -26.73 -2.61
CA ALA A 480 26.37 -26.81 -3.68
C ALA A 480 27.77 -26.43 -3.15
N ASP A 481 28.81 -26.53 -4.01
CA ASP A 481 30.20 -26.21 -3.63
C ASP A 481 30.36 -24.71 -3.30
N THR A 482 29.60 -23.82 -3.96
CA THR A 482 29.73 -22.35 -3.86
C THR A 482 28.59 -21.67 -3.16
N TYR A 483 27.39 -22.24 -3.18
CA TYR A 483 26.18 -21.60 -2.65
C TYR A 483 25.31 -22.55 -1.82
N ARG A 484 24.33 -21.98 -1.13
CA ARG A 484 23.25 -22.73 -0.47
C ARG A 484 21.90 -22.13 -0.79
N THR A 485 20.92 -22.98 -1.00
CA THR A 485 19.53 -22.54 -1.14
C THR A 485 18.60 -23.34 -0.22
N VAL A 486 17.58 -22.68 0.31
CA VAL A 486 16.41 -23.31 0.93
C VAL A 486 15.19 -22.81 0.21
N TYR A 487 14.43 -23.72 -0.35
CA TYR A 487 13.21 -23.41 -1.09
C TYR A 487 12.00 -24.00 -0.37
N PHE A 488 11.08 -23.11 0.01
CA PHE A 488 9.74 -23.46 0.45
C PHE A 488 8.76 -23.22 -0.69
N SER A 489 8.07 -24.26 -1.11
CA SER A 489 6.99 -24.18 -2.11
C SER A 489 5.65 -23.73 -1.51
N VAL A 490 5.71 -23.15 -0.33
CA VAL A 490 4.63 -22.55 0.44
C VAL A 490 5.13 -21.23 0.99
N SER A 491 4.25 -20.24 1.15
CA SER A 491 4.63 -19.02 1.85
C SER A 491 4.67 -19.27 3.37
N LEU A 492 5.78 -18.91 4.01
CA LEU A 492 5.94 -19.13 5.46
C LEU A 492 4.95 -18.28 6.31
N ASP A 493 4.43 -17.18 5.79
CA ASP A 493 3.39 -16.39 6.44
C ASP A 493 2.06 -17.16 6.60
N GLN A 494 1.83 -18.19 5.77
CA GLN A 494 0.66 -19.05 5.82
C GLN A 494 0.76 -20.16 6.88
N VAL A 495 1.89 -20.29 7.58
CA VAL A 495 2.03 -21.24 8.69
C VAL A 495 1.31 -20.69 9.91
N SER A 496 0.29 -21.40 10.37
CA SER A 496 -0.64 -20.93 11.41
C SER A 496 -0.03 -20.88 12.82
N ASP A 497 0.92 -21.79 13.13
CA ASP A 497 1.61 -21.79 14.42
C ASP A 497 2.86 -20.90 14.37
N PRO A 498 2.89 -19.76 15.09
CA PRO A 498 3.99 -18.82 15.05
C PRO A 498 5.34 -19.42 15.49
N ASP A 499 5.36 -20.27 16.52
CA ASP A 499 6.61 -20.85 17.06
C ASP A 499 7.27 -21.81 16.06
N SER A 500 6.44 -22.63 15.38
CA SER A 500 6.93 -23.54 14.33
C SER A 500 7.42 -22.79 13.10
N ARG A 501 6.73 -21.71 12.71
CA ARG A 501 7.11 -20.82 11.61
C ARG A 501 8.44 -20.13 11.87
N GLU A 502 8.56 -19.48 13.03
CA GLU A 502 9.81 -18.85 13.48
C GLU A 502 10.97 -19.86 13.50
N SER A 503 10.74 -21.04 14.06
CA SER A 503 11.76 -22.10 14.09
C SER A 503 12.17 -22.55 12.69
N ALA A 504 11.25 -22.69 11.75
CA ALA A 504 11.55 -23.05 10.36
C ALA A 504 12.37 -21.96 9.67
N LEU A 505 11.99 -20.70 9.84
CA LEU A 505 12.71 -19.54 9.27
C LEU A 505 14.14 -19.46 9.84
N LEU A 506 14.29 -19.38 11.15
CA LEU A 506 15.60 -19.19 11.79
C LEU A 506 16.56 -20.38 11.55
N ARG A 507 16.05 -21.63 11.58
CA ARG A 507 16.89 -22.80 11.25
C ARG A 507 17.32 -22.77 9.78
N SER A 508 16.47 -22.33 8.86
CA SER A 508 16.82 -22.18 7.45
C SER A 508 17.94 -21.14 7.27
N LEU A 509 17.80 -19.96 7.87
CA LEU A 509 18.82 -18.90 7.79
C LEU A 509 20.16 -19.33 8.43
N ARG A 510 20.14 -19.99 9.59
CA ARG A 510 21.35 -20.52 10.22
C ARG A 510 22.02 -21.59 9.36
N TRP A 511 21.23 -22.48 8.77
CA TRP A 511 21.78 -23.50 7.86
C TRP A 511 22.41 -22.88 6.61
N LEU A 512 21.80 -21.86 6.03
CA LEU A 512 22.35 -21.11 4.90
C LEU A 512 23.69 -20.46 5.24
N ARG A 513 23.84 -19.92 6.44
CA ARG A 513 25.09 -19.33 6.96
C ARG A 513 26.11 -20.35 7.41
N GLY A 514 25.80 -21.66 7.41
CA GLY A 514 26.68 -22.72 7.87
C GLY A 514 26.82 -22.78 9.39
N GLU A 515 25.90 -22.20 10.11
CA GLU A 515 25.85 -22.18 11.57
C GLU A 515 25.14 -23.42 12.13
N SER A 516 25.24 -23.61 13.46
CA SER A 516 24.48 -24.68 14.12
C SER A 516 22.98 -24.36 14.08
N THR A 517 22.20 -25.26 13.51
CA THR A 517 20.75 -25.17 13.47
C THR A 517 20.08 -25.65 14.76
N ASN A 518 20.84 -26.14 15.76
CA ASN A 518 20.31 -26.34 17.08
C ASN A 518 19.87 -25.00 17.65
N ILE A 519 18.61 -24.66 17.38
CA ILE A 519 17.84 -23.80 18.26
C ILE A 519 17.66 -24.73 19.46
N ASP A 520 18.49 -24.57 20.49
CA ASP A 520 18.19 -25.17 21.77
C ASP A 520 16.73 -24.85 22.05
N PRO A 521 15.89 -25.87 22.41
CA PRO A 521 14.53 -25.55 22.80
C PRO A 521 14.71 -24.46 23.84
N VAL A 522 14.25 -23.26 23.54
CA VAL A 522 14.51 -22.04 24.31
C VAL A 522 14.61 -22.49 25.73
N GLU A 523 15.84 -22.54 26.27
CA GLU A 523 15.94 -22.64 27.70
C GLU A 523 15.05 -21.54 28.19
N GLN A 524 13.97 -21.91 28.89
CA GLN A 524 13.20 -20.98 29.69
C GLN A 524 14.13 -20.36 30.73
N THR A 525 15.23 -19.74 30.29
CA THR A 525 16.25 -19.12 31.11
C THR A 525 17.13 -18.19 30.28
N SER A 526 16.54 -17.24 29.76
CA SER A 526 16.74 -15.83 29.90
C SER A 526 15.54 -15.17 29.24
N ILE A 527 14.43 -15.12 29.98
CA ILE A 527 13.65 -13.92 30.00
C ILE A 527 14.72 -12.83 30.08
N ALA A 528 15.00 -12.13 28.99
CA ALA A 528 15.51 -10.77 29.11
C ALA A 528 14.53 -10.18 30.11
N THR A 529 14.98 -10.01 31.34
CA THR A 529 14.09 -9.58 32.42
C THR A 529 13.66 -8.21 31.94
N VAL A 530 12.45 -8.15 31.35
CA VAL A 530 11.79 -6.90 31.05
C VAL A 530 11.86 -6.17 32.36
N SER A 531 12.73 -5.15 32.43
CA SER A 531 13.04 -4.50 33.69
C SER A 531 11.99 -3.47 34.06
N HIS A 532 11.11 -3.14 33.12
CA HIS A 532 10.05 -2.13 33.25
C HIS A 532 8.90 -2.39 32.28
N TYR A 533 7.71 -1.85 32.56
CA TYR A 533 6.58 -1.93 31.66
C TYR A 533 6.85 -1.09 30.40
N GLN A 534 6.58 -1.66 29.24
CA GLN A 534 6.76 -0.98 27.95
C GLN A 534 5.50 -1.04 27.12
N LEU A 535 5.26 -0.03 26.32
CA LEU A 535 4.27 0.01 25.26
C LEU A 535 4.97 0.52 24.01
N ALA A 536 5.16 -0.34 23.02
CA ALA A 536 5.80 0.04 21.76
C ALA A 536 4.87 0.88 20.88
N GLN A 537 5.42 1.55 19.88
CA GLN A 537 4.64 2.14 18.81
C GLN A 537 3.97 1.01 18.03
N ASN A 538 2.72 1.23 17.62
CA ASN A 538 2.02 0.25 16.77
C ASN A 538 2.67 0.22 15.37
N VAL A 539 2.69 -0.95 14.77
CA VAL A 539 3.25 -1.17 13.43
C VAL A 539 2.23 -1.93 12.60
N PRO A 540 1.97 -1.47 11.36
CA PRO A 540 2.36 -0.19 10.78
C PRO A 540 1.68 1.01 11.44
N ASN A 541 2.22 2.25 11.26
CA ASN A 541 1.59 3.49 11.65
C ASN A 541 2.10 4.64 10.75
N PRO A 542 1.27 5.21 9.87
CA PRO A 542 -0.17 4.94 9.66
C PRO A 542 -0.49 3.51 9.22
N PHE A 543 -1.75 3.05 9.43
CA PHE A 543 -2.16 1.68 9.10
C PHE A 543 -3.53 1.61 8.40
N ASN A 544 -3.75 0.54 7.60
CA ASN A 544 -4.98 0.31 6.84
C ASN A 544 -5.32 -1.19 6.71
N PRO A 545 -6.40 -1.71 7.26
CA PRO A 545 -7.06 -1.27 8.49
C PRO A 545 -6.48 -1.93 9.73
N ARG A 546 -5.38 -2.69 9.63
CA ARG A 546 -4.82 -3.51 10.70
C ARG A 546 -3.48 -2.96 11.20
N THR A 547 -3.25 -3.07 12.49
CA THR A 547 -1.98 -2.74 13.13
C THR A 547 -1.72 -3.63 14.34
N THR A 548 -0.45 -3.85 14.66
CA THR A 548 -0.01 -4.62 15.82
C THR A 548 0.53 -3.68 16.88
N ILE A 549 0.14 -3.89 18.13
CA ILE A 549 0.61 -3.17 19.32
C ILE A 549 1.41 -4.15 20.16
N ALA A 550 2.71 -3.90 20.32
CA ALA A 550 3.57 -4.66 21.19
C ALA A 550 3.64 -4.02 22.60
N TYR A 551 3.74 -4.83 23.64
CA TYR A 551 3.94 -4.37 25.00
C TYR A 551 4.68 -5.41 25.85
N ALA A 552 5.38 -4.96 26.88
CA ALA A 552 6.19 -5.82 27.72
C ALA A 552 5.87 -5.63 29.22
N LEU A 553 5.90 -6.73 29.97
CA LEU A 553 5.57 -6.82 31.37
C LEU A 553 6.76 -7.36 32.17
N PRO A 554 7.30 -6.63 33.17
CA PRO A 554 8.42 -7.10 33.99
C PRO A 554 8.03 -8.18 35.00
N GLU A 555 6.75 -8.32 35.28
CA GLU A 555 6.21 -9.27 36.25
C GLU A 555 4.75 -9.62 35.92
N GLN A 556 4.21 -10.68 36.53
CA GLN A 556 2.80 -11.01 36.35
C GLN A 556 1.91 -9.84 36.79
N SER A 557 1.08 -9.37 35.87
CA SER A 557 0.21 -8.21 36.08
C SER A 557 -1.16 -8.41 35.45
N ARG A 558 -2.17 -7.72 36.00
CA ARG A 558 -3.43 -7.57 35.29
C ARG A 558 -3.30 -6.49 34.25
N VAL A 559 -3.55 -6.84 33.00
CA VAL A 559 -3.32 -5.99 31.84
C VAL A 559 -4.63 -5.67 31.15
N SER A 560 -4.81 -4.40 30.77
CA SER A 560 -5.82 -4.01 29.81
C SER A 560 -5.23 -3.07 28.75
N ILE A 561 -5.60 -3.30 27.48
CA ILE A 561 -5.30 -2.40 26.36
C ILE A 561 -6.62 -1.90 25.81
N HIS A 562 -6.74 -0.57 25.77
CA HIS A 562 -7.93 0.13 25.35
C HIS A 562 -7.62 1.08 24.21
N ILE A 563 -8.48 1.10 23.20
CA ILE A 563 -8.43 2.05 22.09
C ILE A 563 -9.44 3.17 22.35
N TYR A 564 -9.03 4.41 22.13
CA TYR A 564 -9.85 5.62 22.25
C TYR A 564 -9.75 6.46 20.97
N ASN A 565 -10.81 7.18 20.64
CA ASN A 565 -10.75 8.22 19.62
C ASN A 565 -10.14 9.50 20.18
N SER A 566 -9.94 10.51 19.33
CA SER A 566 -9.35 11.81 19.69
C SER A 566 -10.17 12.61 20.75
N SER A 567 -11.47 12.33 20.89
CA SER A 567 -12.32 12.91 21.94
C SER A 567 -12.26 12.16 23.27
N GLY A 568 -11.44 11.09 23.39
CA GLY A 568 -11.29 10.28 24.60
C GLY A 568 -12.41 9.25 24.84
N GLN A 569 -13.25 8.99 23.86
CA GLN A 569 -14.27 7.96 23.92
C GLN A 569 -13.63 6.59 23.71
N LEU A 570 -13.97 5.61 24.55
CA LEU A 570 -13.52 4.21 24.42
C LEU A 570 -14.16 3.57 23.18
N ILE A 571 -13.33 3.13 22.25
CA ILE A 571 -13.72 2.46 21.01
C ILE A 571 -13.72 0.94 21.21
N ARG A 572 -12.61 0.38 21.72
CA ARG A 572 -12.46 -1.07 21.89
C ARG A 572 -11.53 -1.42 23.04
N THR A 573 -11.75 -2.58 23.65
CA THR A 573 -10.81 -3.20 24.57
C THR A 573 -10.20 -4.42 23.89
N LEU A 574 -8.90 -4.38 23.63
CA LEU A 574 -8.17 -5.45 22.96
C LEU A 574 -7.72 -6.54 23.95
N VAL A 575 -7.26 -6.14 25.12
CA VAL A 575 -6.78 -7.04 26.18
C VAL A 575 -7.43 -6.67 27.50
N ASN A 576 -7.85 -7.67 28.29
CA ASN A 576 -8.29 -7.50 29.67
C ASN A 576 -8.16 -8.84 30.42
N LYS A 577 -6.92 -9.19 30.79
CA LYS A 577 -6.62 -10.46 31.49
C LYS A 577 -5.35 -10.33 32.32
N THR A 578 -5.10 -11.29 33.20
CA THR A 578 -3.80 -11.42 33.89
C THR A 578 -2.83 -12.16 32.99
N GLN A 579 -1.62 -11.62 32.83
CA GLN A 579 -0.54 -12.18 32.04
C GLN A 579 0.74 -12.24 32.86
N ASN A 580 1.60 -13.21 32.55
CA ASN A 580 2.92 -13.38 33.21
C ASN A 580 3.90 -12.29 32.77
N ALA A 581 5.12 -12.27 33.32
CA ALA A 581 6.22 -11.48 32.77
C ALA A 581 6.51 -11.94 31.33
N GLY A 582 6.80 -11.00 30.43
CA GLY A 582 7.10 -11.30 29.02
C GLY A 582 6.67 -10.19 28.08
N THR A 583 6.97 -10.37 26.80
CA THR A 583 6.53 -9.49 25.70
C THR A 583 5.28 -10.05 25.05
N TYR A 584 4.38 -9.20 24.61
CA TYR A 584 3.06 -9.55 24.08
C TYR A 584 2.71 -8.67 22.89
N HIS A 585 1.99 -9.25 21.94
CA HIS A 585 1.47 -8.56 20.78
C HIS A 585 -0.05 -8.66 20.74
N VAL A 586 -0.73 -7.62 20.31
CA VAL A 586 -2.16 -7.63 20.08
C VAL A 586 -2.51 -6.81 18.84
N GLN A 587 -3.32 -7.37 17.97
CA GLN A 587 -3.77 -6.68 16.76
C GLN A 587 -5.04 -5.89 17.00
N TRP A 588 -5.13 -4.75 16.30
CA TRP A 588 -6.37 -4.01 16.13
C TRP A 588 -6.70 -3.91 14.64
N ASP A 589 -7.93 -4.25 14.30
CA ASP A 589 -8.46 -4.33 12.95
C ASP A 589 -9.24 -3.07 12.51
N GLY A 590 -9.07 -1.95 13.22
CA GLY A 590 -9.79 -0.71 12.94
C GLY A 590 -11.30 -0.80 13.17
N THR A 591 -11.77 -1.67 14.09
CA THR A 591 -13.20 -1.79 14.42
C THR A 591 -13.48 -1.47 15.89
N ASP A 592 -14.73 -1.10 16.20
CA ASP A 592 -15.23 -0.87 17.56
C ASP A 592 -15.57 -2.20 18.28
N SER A 593 -16.14 -2.11 19.50
CA SER A 593 -16.54 -3.27 20.29
C SER A 593 -17.72 -4.06 19.71
N GLU A 594 -18.44 -3.52 18.73
CA GLU A 594 -19.54 -4.17 18.03
C GLU A 594 -19.11 -4.70 16.65
N HIS A 595 -17.80 -4.62 16.34
CA HIS A 595 -17.18 -4.97 15.07
C HIS A 595 -17.60 -4.10 13.89
N HIS A 596 -18.06 -2.88 14.14
CA HIS A 596 -18.24 -1.88 13.09
C HIS A 596 -16.92 -1.18 12.84
N GLU A 597 -16.65 -0.91 11.60
CA GLU A 597 -15.48 -0.14 11.15
C GLU A 597 -15.51 1.29 11.72
N VAL A 598 -14.36 1.78 12.18
CA VAL A 598 -14.24 3.15 12.65
C VAL A 598 -13.63 4.04 11.57
N ALA A 599 -13.90 5.33 11.60
CA ALA A 599 -13.44 6.29 10.59
C ALA A 599 -11.90 6.44 10.60
N SER A 600 -11.33 6.84 9.46
CA SER A 600 -9.93 7.30 9.39
C SER A 600 -9.68 8.43 10.40
N GLY A 601 -8.51 8.45 11.01
CA GLY A 601 -8.17 9.48 12.00
C GLY A 601 -7.19 9.02 13.07
N ILE A 602 -6.91 9.93 14.00
CA ILE A 602 -6.00 9.68 15.13
C ILE A 602 -6.76 8.93 16.24
N TYR A 603 -6.17 7.81 16.67
CA TYR A 603 -6.61 7.02 17.81
C TYR A 603 -5.52 6.98 18.87
N LEU A 604 -5.94 6.81 20.12
CA LEU A 604 -5.02 6.61 21.24
C LEU A 604 -5.19 5.17 21.74
N TYR A 605 -4.09 4.49 22.00
CA TYR A 605 -4.11 3.22 22.69
C TYR A 605 -3.42 3.32 24.03
N LYS A 606 -4.01 2.66 25.02
CA LYS A 606 -3.63 2.79 26.42
C LYS A 606 -3.43 1.42 27.03
N LEU A 607 -2.20 1.14 27.45
CA LEU A 607 -1.84 0.03 28.31
C LEU A 607 -2.06 0.44 29.76
N VAL A 608 -2.84 -0.33 30.51
CA VAL A 608 -3.05 -0.17 31.95
C VAL A 608 -2.68 -1.47 32.64
N THR A 609 -1.77 -1.38 33.59
CA THR A 609 -1.37 -2.49 34.47
C THR A 609 -1.69 -2.15 35.92
N ASP A 610 -1.43 -3.07 36.85
CA ASP A 610 -1.60 -2.83 38.29
C ASP A 610 -0.67 -1.72 38.82
N LYS A 611 0.41 -1.37 38.10
CA LYS A 611 1.45 -0.45 38.53
C LYS A 611 1.61 0.78 37.65
N GLU A 612 1.51 0.61 36.33
CA GLU A 612 1.82 1.67 35.37
C GLU A 612 0.75 1.83 34.31
N THR A 613 0.77 3.01 33.66
CA THR A 613 -0.11 3.32 32.54
C THR A 613 0.72 4.01 31.48
N HIS A 614 0.68 3.49 30.25
CA HIS A 614 1.32 4.05 29.07
C HIS A 614 0.27 4.37 28.01
N ILE A 615 0.48 5.46 27.25
CA ILE A 615 -0.42 5.88 26.17
C ILE A 615 0.42 6.27 24.97
N LYS A 616 -0.02 5.83 23.80
CA LYS A 616 0.53 6.25 22.50
C LYS A 616 -0.59 6.58 21.52
N SER A 617 -0.23 7.26 20.44
CA SER A 617 -1.13 7.60 19.34
C SER A 617 -0.85 6.73 18.12
N MET A 618 -1.85 6.57 17.27
CA MET A 618 -1.76 5.87 15.99
C MET A 618 -2.71 6.51 14.98
N VAL A 619 -2.41 6.36 13.71
CA VAL A 619 -3.19 6.93 12.61
C VAL A 619 -3.78 5.81 11.79
N LEU A 620 -5.11 5.73 11.72
CA LEU A 620 -5.84 4.84 10.82
C LEU A 620 -6.13 5.58 9.52
N LEU A 621 -5.70 5.03 8.41
CA LEU A 621 -6.06 5.44 7.05
C LEU A 621 -6.99 4.37 6.46
N ARG A 622 -8.00 4.80 5.74
CA ARG A 622 -8.92 3.92 4.98
C ARG A 622 -9.24 4.59 3.66
#